data_6f854e4cc975857bb685976b1d3b1d40
#
_entry.id   6f854e4cc975857bb685976b1d3b1d40
#
_cell.length_a   1.000
_cell.length_b   1.000
_cell.length_c   1.000
_cell.angle_alpha   90.00
_cell.angle_beta   90.00
_cell.angle_gamma   90.00
#
_symmetry.space_group_name_H-M   'P 1'
#
loop_
_entity.id
_entity.type
_entity.pdbx_description
1 polymer ?
#
loop_
_entity_poly.entity_id
_entity_poly.type
_entity_poly.pdbx_seq_one_letter_code
_entity_poly.pdbx_strand_id
1 'polypeptide(L)'
;MSSLQTVEEFVNNDLMQEIYTNLKTRFETIKKEDIPKITDNLLKLEDLYDSKKYKELNNLLKTVEFDIYLVKAKSDYLLKEIKKITLSKGKNREIATSLKTRYRLVLNEYNNHKIEYTYISKPVELQFENIDKLFSSFEVAMEGNNYSEVNKIIKALDNMIGNLELVIKEGPSIILMGTKL
;
A
#
# COMPACT_ATOMS: atom_id res chain seq x y z
N MET A 1 14.68 11.60 4.56
CA MET A 1 14.32 12.27 3.28
C MET A 1 13.70 11.31 2.27
N SER A 2 14.13 10.07 2.18
CA SER A 2 13.61 9.08 1.22
C SER A 2 12.13 8.71 1.38
N SER A 3 11.59 8.66 2.60
CA SER A 3 10.23 8.17 2.88
C SER A 3 9.12 9.11 2.37
N LEU A 4 9.32 10.44 2.41
CA LEU A 4 8.35 11.39 1.86
C LEU A 4 8.40 11.45 0.34
N GLN A 5 9.59 11.33 -0.26
CA GLN A 5 9.75 11.21 -1.71
C GLN A 5 9.03 9.98 -2.25
N THR A 6 9.09 8.85 -1.51
CA THR A 6 8.38 7.62 -1.87
C THR A 6 6.85 7.82 -1.88
N VAL A 7 6.31 8.64 -0.98
CA VAL A 7 4.87 8.97 -0.97
C VAL A 7 4.51 9.96 -2.09
N GLU A 8 5.43 10.86 -2.46
CA GLU A 8 5.22 11.85 -3.54
C GLU A 8 5.03 11.18 -4.91
N GLU A 9 5.71 10.07 -5.17
CA GLU A 9 5.55 9.28 -6.40
C GLU A 9 4.16 8.62 -6.53
N PHE A 10 3.36 8.61 -5.45
CA PHE A 10 2.06 7.94 -5.40
C PHE A 10 0.86 8.86 -5.57
N VAL A 11 1.08 10.15 -5.80
CA VAL A 11 0.02 11.15 -5.77
C VAL A 11 -0.60 11.33 -7.16
N ASN A 12 -1.63 10.53 -7.45
CA ASN A 12 -2.44 10.69 -8.68
C ASN A 12 -3.96 10.74 -8.41
N ASN A 13 -4.40 10.85 -7.16
CA ASN A 13 -5.81 10.91 -6.78
C ASN A 13 -6.04 12.03 -5.76
N ASP A 14 -7.14 12.77 -5.86
CA ASP A 14 -7.48 13.89 -4.97
C ASP A 14 -7.39 13.55 -3.48
N LEU A 15 -7.85 12.35 -3.09
CA LEU A 15 -7.77 11.86 -1.71
C LEU A 15 -6.32 11.65 -1.24
N MET A 16 -5.47 11.11 -2.11
CA MET A 16 -4.06 10.90 -1.77
C MET A 16 -3.28 12.21 -1.81
N GLN A 17 -3.67 13.15 -2.67
CA GLN A 17 -3.15 14.50 -2.66
C GLN A 17 -3.38 15.18 -1.32
N GLU A 18 -4.59 15.04 -0.76
CA GLU A 18 -4.93 15.57 0.55
C GLU A 18 -4.10 14.92 1.66
N ILE A 19 -4.00 13.58 1.67
CA ILE A 19 -3.18 12.84 2.63
C ILE A 19 -1.71 13.27 2.54
N TYR A 20 -1.15 13.33 1.32
CA TYR A 20 0.22 13.78 1.10
C TYR A 20 0.45 15.20 1.60
N THR A 21 -0.46 16.12 1.27
CA THR A 21 -0.38 17.53 1.70
C THR A 21 -0.41 17.62 3.23
N ASN A 22 -1.26 16.86 3.89
CA ASN A 22 -1.32 16.78 5.35
C ASN A 22 0.00 16.26 5.95
N LEU A 23 0.51 15.15 5.45
CA LEU A 23 1.80 14.58 5.89
C LEU A 23 2.95 15.55 5.68
N LYS A 24 3.00 16.22 4.52
CA LYS A 24 4.02 17.23 4.19
C LYS A 24 3.94 18.44 5.13
N THR A 25 2.76 18.97 5.35
CA THR A 25 2.55 20.11 6.27
C THR A 25 3.03 19.78 7.67
N ARG A 26 2.68 18.61 8.19
CA ARG A 26 3.11 18.16 9.52
C ARG A 26 4.63 17.98 9.61
N PHE A 27 5.26 17.44 8.57
CA PHE A 27 6.71 17.33 8.48
C PHE A 27 7.39 18.71 8.47
N GLU A 28 6.87 19.65 7.67
CA GLU A 28 7.41 21.01 7.58
C GLU A 28 7.25 21.76 8.91
N THR A 29 6.15 21.60 9.63
CA THR A 29 5.95 22.17 10.97
C THR A 29 7.00 21.67 11.95
N ILE A 30 7.23 20.35 11.99
CA ILE A 30 8.28 19.76 12.84
C ILE A 30 9.65 20.36 12.50
N LYS A 31 9.98 20.41 11.21
CA LYS A 31 11.29 20.86 10.73
C LYS A 31 11.54 22.35 10.91
N LYS A 32 10.53 23.17 10.62
CA LYS A 32 10.69 24.64 10.55
C LYS A 32 10.30 25.38 11.82
N GLU A 33 9.48 24.77 12.66
CA GLU A 33 8.94 25.41 13.88
C GLU A 33 9.39 24.69 15.15
N ASP A 34 9.05 23.38 15.27
CA ASP A 34 9.28 22.65 16.52
C ASP A 34 10.79 22.45 16.81
N ILE A 35 11.56 22.01 15.83
CA ILE A 35 13.02 21.78 16.01
C ILE A 35 13.80 23.07 16.26
N PRO A 36 13.60 24.15 15.49
CA PRO A 36 14.27 25.42 15.76
C PRO A 36 13.93 25.98 17.15
N LYS A 37 12.67 25.90 17.57
CA LYS A 37 12.24 26.32 18.93
C LYS A 37 13.03 25.58 20.02
N ILE A 38 13.20 24.27 19.88
CA ILE A 38 14.00 23.46 20.83
C ILE A 38 15.44 23.90 20.81
N THR A 39 16.03 24.11 19.61
CA THR A 39 17.39 24.58 19.47
C THR A 39 17.62 25.93 20.14
N ASP A 40 16.73 26.90 19.93
CA ASP A 40 16.80 28.21 20.56
C ASP A 40 16.69 28.12 22.09
N ASN A 41 15.81 27.25 22.59
CA ASN A 41 15.67 27.03 24.04
C ASN A 41 16.88 26.33 24.65
N LEU A 42 17.56 25.43 23.91
CA LEU A 42 18.83 24.83 24.36
C LEU A 42 19.92 25.86 24.51
N LEU A 43 20.04 26.84 23.59
CA LEU A 43 20.98 27.95 23.70
C LEU A 43 20.64 28.84 24.93
N LYS A 44 19.36 29.10 25.18
CA LYS A 44 18.93 29.84 26.39
C LYS A 44 19.27 29.10 27.67
N LEU A 45 19.21 27.77 27.70
CA LEU A 45 19.62 26.97 28.86
C LEU A 45 21.10 27.17 29.17
N GLU A 46 21.95 27.21 28.16
CA GLU A 46 23.40 27.49 28.30
C GLU A 46 23.63 28.86 28.92
N ASP A 47 22.97 29.90 28.37
CA ASP A 47 23.03 31.28 28.91
C ASP A 47 22.57 31.37 30.36
N LEU A 48 21.49 30.72 30.73
CA LEU A 48 20.94 30.69 32.10
C LEU A 48 21.86 29.96 33.07
N TYR A 49 22.54 28.92 32.63
CA TYR A 49 23.56 28.19 33.40
C TYR A 49 24.75 29.08 33.67
N ASP A 50 25.30 29.75 32.67
CA ASP A 50 26.47 30.63 32.78
C ASP A 50 26.14 31.84 33.66
N SER A 51 24.90 32.35 33.59
CA SER A 51 24.40 33.44 34.42
C SER A 51 24.00 33.02 35.84
N LYS A 52 24.13 31.73 36.19
CA LYS A 52 23.75 31.15 37.51
C LYS A 52 22.28 31.34 37.89
N LYS A 53 21.40 31.49 36.91
CA LYS A 53 19.94 31.64 37.09
C LYS A 53 19.25 30.26 37.17
N TYR A 54 19.57 29.50 38.18
CA TYR A 54 19.19 28.06 38.29
C TYR A 54 17.68 27.81 38.40
N LYS A 55 16.91 28.72 38.99
CA LYS A 55 15.43 28.59 39.06
C LYS A 55 14.81 28.68 37.66
N GLU A 56 15.23 29.67 36.87
CA GLU A 56 14.78 29.85 35.48
C GLU A 56 15.28 28.73 34.60
N LEU A 57 16.51 28.27 34.80
CA LEU A 57 17.10 27.11 34.15
C LEU A 57 16.23 25.85 34.32
N ASN A 58 15.85 25.53 35.57
CA ASN A 58 15.03 24.34 35.83
C ASN A 58 13.65 24.41 35.20
N ASN A 59 13.03 25.62 35.17
CA ASN A 59 11.74 25.81 34.53
C ASN A 59 11.83 25.65 33.02
N LEU A 60 12.86 26.23 32.38
CA LEU A 60 13.06 26.09 30.95
C LEU A 60 13.44 24.64 30.56
N LEU A 61 14.24 23.97 31.40
CA LEU A 61 14.61 22.55 31.18
C LEU A 61 13.37 21.64 31.08
N LYS A 62 12.39 21.81 31.97
CA LYS A 62 11.13 21.06 31.94
C LYS A 62 10.34 21.35 30.65
N THR A 63 10.34 22.58 30.18
CA THR A 63 9.70 22.97 28.92
C THR A 63 10.39 22.32 27.73
N VAL A 64 11.72 22.30 27.71
CA VAL A 64 12.52 21.67 26.65
C VAL A 64 12.30 20.16 26.63
N GLU A 65 12.32 19.51 27.78
CA GLU A 65 12.05 18.06 27.90
C GLU A 65 10.66 17.72 27.33
N PHE A 66 9.65 18.53 27.65
CA PHE A 66 8.29 18.33 27.14
C PHE A 66 8.21 18.58 25.62
N ASP A 67 8.85 19.63 25.12
CA ASP A 67 8.89 19.93 23.67
C ASP A 67 9.59 18.79 22.89
N ILE A 68 10.70 18.25 23.42
CA ILE A 68 11.39 17.10 22.83
C ILE A 68 10.47 15.86 22.79
N TYR A 69 9.77 15.59 23.89
CA TYR A 69 8.81 14.48 23.94
C TYR A 69 7.69 14.65 22.88
N LEU A 70 7.14 15.86 22.75
CA LEU A 70 6.11 16.15 21.74
C LEU A 70 6.63 15.97 20.32
N VAL A 71 7.81 16.49 20.01
CA VAL A 71 8.42 16.36 18.68
C VAL A 71 8.67 14.90 18.34
N LYS A 72 9.17 14.14 19.31
CA LYS A 72 9.35 12.68 19.14
C LYS A 72 8.01 11.98 18.84
N ALA A 73 6.98 12.25 19.63
CA ALA A 73 5.65 11.67 19.44
C ALA A 73 5.05 12.03 18.08
N LYS A 74 5.14 13.30 17.65
CA LYS A 74 4.70 13.77 16.33
C LYS A 74 5.45 13.06 15.20
N SER A 75 6.77 12.91 15.34
CA SER A 75 7.63 12.26 14.34
C SER A 75 7.35 10.76 14.23
N ASP A 76 7.22 10.07 15.35
CA ASP A 76 6.91 8.63 15.40
C ASP A 76 5.53 8.34 14.78
N TYR A 77 4.52 9.18 15.06
CA TYR A 77 3.19 9.05 14.48
C TYR A 77 3.21 9.29 12.96
N LEU A 78 3.90 10.33 12.50
CA LEU A 78 4.06 10.64 11.08
C LEU A 78 4.75 9.49 10.34
N LEU A 79 5.83 8.95 10.90
CA LEU A 79 6.55 7.83 10.33
C LEU A 79 5.69 6.55 10.25
N LYS A 80 4.86 6.32 11.27
CA LYS A 80 3.92 5.19 11.29
C LYS A 80 2.88 5.28 10.17
N GLU A 81 2.33 6.46 9.92
CA GLU A 81 1.37 6.69 8.83
C GLU A 81 2.02 6.48 7.46
N ILE A 82 3.22 7.04 7.23
CA ILE A 82 3.98 6.84 5.99
C ILE A 82 4.26 5.35 5.74
N LYS A 83 4.73 4.63 6.76
CA LYS A 83 4.99 3.18 6.67
C LYS A 83 3.73 2.39 6.33
N LYS A 84 2.58 2.74 6.92
CA LYS A 84 1.30 2.07 6.65
C LYS A 84 0.91 2.17 5.17
N ILE A 85 1.06 3.35 4.56
CA ILE A 85 0.76 3.58 3.14
C ILE A 85 1.72 2.76 2.26
N THR A 86 3.02 2.83 2.53
CA THR A 86 4.05 2.15 1.75
C THR A 86 3.92 0.62 1.81
N LEU A 87 3.66 0.07 3.01
CA LEU A 87 3.45 -1.37 3.20
C LEU A 87 2.20 -1.88 2.50
N SER A 88 1.10 -1.12 2.52
CA SER A 88 -0.15 -1.49 1.84
C SER A 88 0.07 -1.65 0.34
N LYS A 89 0.81 -0.73 -0.29
CA LYS A 89 1.13 -0.79 -1.72
C LYS A 89 2.02 -1.97 -2.07
N GLY A 90 3.08 -2.21 -1.29
CA GLY A 90 3.98 -3.35 -1.47
C GLY A 90 3.22 -4.68 -1.37
N LYS A 91 2.40 -4.84 -0.33
CA LYS A 91 1.59 -6.05 -0.12
C LYS A 91 0.60 -6.30 -1.28
N ASN A 92 -0.07 -5.27 -1.79
CA ASN A 92 -0.99 -5.41 -2.91
C ASN A 92 -0.26 -5.85 -4.18
N ARG A 93 0.95 -5.36 -4.45
CA ARG A 93 1.78 -5.80 -5.57
C ARG A 93 2.22 -7.27 -5.43
N GLU A 94 2.58 -7.71 -4.24
CA GLU A 94 2.93 -9.12 -3.97
C GLU A 94 1.74 -10.04 -4.23
N ILE A 95 0.55 -9.67 -3.76
CA ILE A 95 -0.69 -10.42 -4.00
C ILE A 95 -0.99 -10.49 -5.50
N ALA A 96 -0.91 -9.37 -6.22
CA ALA A 96 -1.13 -9.34 -7.66
C ALA A 96 -0.13 -10.21 -8.42
N THR A 97 1.14 -10.23 -8.02
CA THR A 97 2.17 -11.09 -8.60
C THR A 97 1.84 -12.57 -8.40
N SER A 98 1.39 -12.94 -7.20
CA SER A 98 0.92 -14.30 -6.90
C SER A 98 -0.28 -14.69 -7.76
N LEU A 99 -1.27 -13.80 -7.90
CA LEU A 99 -2.45 -14.02 -8.75
C LEU A 99 -2.07 -14.16 -10.25
N LYS A 100 -1.14 -13.33 -10.74
CA LYS A 100 -0.62 -13.44 -12.12
C LYS A 100 0.08 -14.78 -12.35
N THR A 101 0.80 -15.28 -11.37
CA THR A 101 1.45 -16.60 -11.46
C THR A 101 0.43 -17.74 -11.55
N ARG A 102 -0.58 -17.73 -10.66
CA ARG A 102 -1.68 -18.71 -10.71
C ARG A 102 -2.42 -18.65 -12.04
N TYR A 103 -2.77 -17.47 -12.50
CA TYR A 103 -3.44 -17.24 -13.78
C TYR A 103 -2.66 -17.82 -14.96
N ARG A 104 -1.33 -17.58 -15.02
CA ARG A 104 -0.47 -18.12 -16.07
C ARG A 104 -0.43 -19.65 -16.06
N LEU A 105 -0.41 -20.28 -14.90
CA LEU A 105 -0.44 -21.74 -14.78
C LEU A 105 -1.74 -22.31 -15.34
N VAL A 106 -2.88 -21.73 -14.97
CA VAL A 106 -4.21 -22.15 -15.48
C VAL A 106 -4.33 -21.94 -16.98
N LEU A 107 -3.85 -20.80 -17.50
CA LEU A 107 -3.87 -20.49 -18.93
C LEU A 107 -2.99 -21.47 -19.73
N ASN A 108 -1.81 -21.79 -19.22
CA ASN A 108 -0.93 -22.76 -19.85
C ASN A 108 -1.53 -24.16 -19.87
N GLU A 109 -2.14 -24.60 -18.77
CA GLU A 109 -2.83 -25.89 -18.68
C GLU A 109 -3.98 -25.96 -19.68
N TYR A 110 -4.81 -24.93 -19.75
CA TYR A 110 -5.88 -24.85 -20.74
C TYR A 110 -5.35 -24.91 -22.17
N ASN A 111 -4.30 -24.17 -22.51
CA ASN A 111 -3.73 -24.14 -23.86
C ASN A 111 -3.09 -25.48 -24.27
N ASN A 112 -2.47 -26.18 -23.33
CA ASN A 112 -1.86 -27.48 -23.57
C ASN A 112 -2.89 -28.60 -23.85
N HIS A 113 -4.10 -28.46 -23.30
CA HIS A 113 -5.18 -29.44 -23.39
C HIS A 113 -6.44 -28.87 -24.06
N LYS A 114 -6.31 -27.85 -24.89
CA LYS A 114 -7.44 -27.09 -25.49
C LYS A 114 -8.48 -27.97 -26.18
N ILE A 115 -8.07 -29.09 -26.79
CA ILE A 115 -8.95 -30.03 -27.46
C ILE A 115 -9.93 -30.68 -26.47
N GLU A 116 -9.48 -30.97 -25.25
CA GLU A 116 -10.28 -31.59 -24.21
C GLU A 116 -11.40 -30.67 -23.68
N TYR A 117 -11.17 -29.35 -23.81
CA TYR A 117 -12.11 -28.30 -23.31
C TYR A 117 -13.01 -27.73 -24.43
N THR A 118 -13.10 -28.35 -25.59
CA THR A 118 -13.85 -27.81 -26.74
C THR A 118 -15.27 -27.40 -26.42
N TYR A 119 -15.99 -28.17 -25.59
CA TYR A 119 -17.38 -27.88 -25.21
C TYR A 119 -17.57 -26.71 -24.26
N ILE A 120 -16.54 -26.32 -23.52
CA ILE A 120 -16.56 -25.23 -22.57
C ILE A 120 -15.62 -24.08 -22.97
N SER A 121 -15.03 -24.16 -24.17
CA SER A 121 -14.01 -23.20 -24.60
C SER A 121 -14.48 -21.74 -24.58
N LYS A 122 -15.67 -21.46 -25.14
CA LYS A 122 -16.21 -20.09 -25.18
C LYS A 122 -16.38 -19.44 -23.80
N PRO A 123 -17.06 -20.05 -22.82
CA PRO A 123 -17.18 -19.46 -21.50
C PRO A 123 -15.84 -19.38 -20.78
N VAL A 124 -14.93 -20.32 -20.96
CA VAL A 124 -13.59 -20.28 -20.35
C VAL A 124 -12.74 -19.16 -20.95
N GLU A 125 -12.71 -19.01 -22.26
CA GLU A 125 -11.99 -17.93 -22.95
C GLU A 125 -12.54 -16.54 -22.54
N LEU A 126 -13.85 -16.39 -22.37
CA LEU A 126 -14.46 -15.17 -21.85
C LEU A 126 -13.98 -14.84 -20.42
N GLN A 127 -13.82 -15.87 -19.58
CA GLN A 127 -13.28 -15.66 -18.24
C GLN A 127 -11.81 -15.19 -18.27
N PHE A 128 -10.99 -15.74 -19.15
CA PHE A 128 -9.63 -15.26 -19.35
C PHE A 128 -9.60 -13.78 -19.77
N GLU A 129 -10.43 -13.38 -20.74
CA GLU A 129 -10.55 -11.98 -21.15
C GLU A 129 -10.98 -11.06 -19.98
N ASN A 130 -11.92 -11.51 -19.16
CA ASN A 130 -12.38 -10.74 -17.98
C ASN A 130 -11.26 -10.60 -16.93
N ILE A 131 -10.47 -11.65 -16.71
CA ILE A 131 -9.31 -11.61 -15.81
C ILE A 131 -8.27 -10.62 -16.34
N ASP A 132 -7.96 -10.63 -17.64
CA ASP A 132 -7.01 -9.67 -18.24
C ASP A 132 -7.49 -8.22 -18.07
N LYS A 133 -8.79 -7.96 -18.24
CA LYS A 133 -9.40 -6.65 -17.96
C LYS A 133 -9.27 -6.26 -16.49
N LEU A 134 -9.47 -7.19 -15.57
CA LEU A 134 -9.30 -6.93 -14.14
C LEU A 134 -7.85 -6.64 -13.76
N PHE A 135 -6.86 -7.33 -14.36
CA PHE A 135 -5.46 -6.97 -14.13
C PHE A 135 -5.14 -5.57 -14.66
N SER A 136 -5.69 -5.18 -15.81
CA SER A 136 -5.54 -3.81 -16.33
C SER A 136 -6.18 -2.78 -15.39
N SER A 137 -7.38 -3.06 -14.89
CA SER A 137 -8.05 -2.20 -13.91
C SER A 137 -7.30 -2.12 -12.58
N PHE A 138 -6.63 -3.22 -12.18
CA PHE A 138 -5.76 -3.23 -11.00
C PHE A 138 -4.61 -2.23 -11.14
N GLU A 139 -3.91 -2.22 -12.28
CA GLU A 139 -2.80 -1.29 -12.50
C GLU A 139 -3.29 0.17 -12.46
N VAL A 140 -4.43 0.48 -13.11
CA VAL A 140 -5.04 1.81 -13.07
C VAL A 140 -5.42 2.22 -11.64
N ALA A 141 -6.05 1.32 -10.88
CA ALA A 141 -6.43 1.59 -9.49
C ALA A 141 -5.20 1.75 -8.58
N MET A 142 -4.11 1.02 -8.82
CA MET A 142 -2.84 1.16 -8.10
C MET A 142 -2.15 2.49 -8.42
N GLU A 143 -2.14 2.91 -9.66
CA GLU A 143 -1.61 4.22 -10.08
C GLU A 143 -2.42 5.36 -9.46
N GLY A 144 -3.74 5.25 -9.46
CA GLY A 144 -4.65 6.20 -8.83
C GLY A 144 -4.71 6.12 -7.30
N ASN A 145 -3.98 5.19 -6.66
CA ASN A 145 -3.99 4.94 -5.22
C ASN A 145 -5.41 4.69 -4.63
N ASN A 146 -6.31 4.16 -5.46
CA ASN A 146 -7.67 3.79 -5.06
C ASN A 146 -7.65 2.41 -4.40
N TYR A 147 -7.19 2.34 -3.15
CA TYR A 147 -7.03 1.06 -2.43
C TYR A 147 -8.34 0.32 -2.15
N SER A 148 -9.47 1.04 -2.07
CA SER A 148 -10.78 0.40 -1.97
C SER A 148 -11.10 -0.41 -3.22
N GLU A 149 -10.86 0.17 -4.38
CA GLU A 149 -11.03 -0.49 -5.68
C GLU A 149 -10.02 -1.62 -5.89
N VAL A 150 -8.75 -1.39 -5.53
CA VAL A 150 -7.69 -2.42 -5.54
C VAL A 150 -8.12 -3.66 -4.75
N ASN A 151 -8.66 -3.49 -3.56
CA ASN A 151 -9.13 -4.61 -2.73
C ASN A 151 -10.30 -5.38 -3.36
N LYS A 152 -11.23 -4.68 -4.01
CA LYS A 152 -12.34 -5.32 -4.74
C LYS A 152 -11.84 -6.13 -5.92
N ILE A 153 -10.92 -5.55 -6.71
CA ILE A 153 -10.32 -6.22 -7.86
C ILE A 153 -9.53 -7.45 -7.45
N ILE A 154 -8.73 -7.38 -6.38
CA ILE A 154 -7.99 -8.52 -5.84
C ILE A 154 -8.93 -9.67 -5.47
N LYS A 155 -10.04 -9.38 -4.78
CA LYS A 155 -11.05 -10.38 -4.43
C LYS A 155 -11.71 -11.00 -5.66
N ALA A 156 -12.05 -10.17 -6.66
CA ALA A 156 -12.62 -10.63 -7.91
C ALA A 156 -11.66 -11.53 -8.68
N LEU A 157 -10.37 -11.13 -8.79
CA LEU A 157 -9.33 -11.92 -9.43
C LEU A 157 -9.12 -13.27 -8.72
N ASP A 158 -9.02 -13.27 -7.40
CA ASP A 158 -8.84 -14.50 -6.62
C ASP A 158 -10.01 -15.48 -6.83
N ASN A 159 -11.25 -14.99 -6.79
CA ASN A 159 -12.44 -15.80 -7.03
C ASN A 159 -12.48 -16.35 -8.47
N MET A 160 -12.23 -15.52 -9.47
CA MET A 160 -12.29 -15.93 -10.88
C MET A 160 -11.19 -16.92 -11.24
N ILE A 161 -9.96 -16.68 -10.79
CA ILE A 161 -8.84 -17.59 -10.99
C ILE A 161 -9.08 -18.91 -10.26
N GLY A 162 -9.56 -18.86 -9.01
CA GLY A 162 -9.92 -20.05 -8.25
C GLY A 162 -11.01 -20.90 -8.92
N ASN A 163 -12.03 -20.26 -9.49
CA ASN A 163 -13.07 -20.97 -10.26
C ASN A 163 -12.50 -21.62 -11.51
N LEU A 164 -11.62 -20.93 -12.25
CA LEU A 164 -10.96 -21.52 -13.41
C LEU A 164 -10.02 -22.67 -13.04
N GLU A 165 -9.29 -22.59 -11.94
CA GLU A 165 -8.47 -23.69 -11.42
C GLU A 165 -9.32 -24.95 -11.20
N LEU A 166 -10.51 -24.81 -10.63
CA LEU A 166 -11.44 -25.93 -10.44
C LEU A 166 -11.97 -26.47 -11.76
N VAL A 167 -12.41 -25.60 -12.68
CA VAL A 167 -12.94 -26.00 -13.98
C VAL A 167 -11.88 -26.73 -14.81
N ILE A 168 -10.66 -26.24 -14.83
CA ILE A 168 -9.55 -26.86 -15.57
C ILE A 168 -9.15 -28.20 -14.94
N LYS A 169 -9.18 -28.33 -13.63
CA LYS A 169 -8.86 -29.57 -12.91
C LYS A 169 -9.93 -30.63 -13.11
N GLU A 170 -11.22 -30.26 -13.08
CA GLU A 170 -12.34 -31.19 -13.10
C GLU A 170 -12.93 -31.41 -14.51
N GLY A 171 -12.68 -30.47 -15.44
CA GLY A 171 -13.23 -30.48 -16.79
C GLY A 171 -13.04 -31.79 -17.57
N PRO A 172 -11.84 -32.40 -17.62
CA PRO A 172 -11.61 -33.68 -18.29
C PRO A 172 -12.46 -34.80 -17.69
N SER A 173 -12.64 -34.84 -16.40
CA SER A 173 -13.46 -35.87 -15.71
C SER A 173 -14.93 -35.75 -16.02
N ILE A 174 -15.47 -34.54 -16.10
CA ILE A 174 -16.88 -34.25 -16.41
C ILE A 174 -17.19 -34.64 -17.86
N ILE A 175 -16.27 -34.36 -18.80
CA ILE A 175 -16.42 -34.72 -20.23
C ILE A 175 -16.41 -36.22 -20.41
N LEU A 176 -15.53 -36.93 -19.70
CA LEU A 176 -15.48 -38.42 -19.74
C LEU A 176 -16.76 -39.06 -19.18
N MET A 177 -17.42 -38.44 -18.17
CA MET A 177 -18.72 -38.91 -17.66
C MET A 177 -19.86 -38.63 -18.64
N GLY A 178 -19.82 -37.50 -19.36
CA GLY A 178 -20.83 -37.14 -20.37
C GLY A 178 -20.79 -37.94 -21.66
N THR A 179 -19.64 -38.50 -22.00
CA THR A 179 -19.47 -39.38 -23.22
C THR A 179 -19.82 -40.83 -22.97
N LYS A 180 -20.08 -41.24 -21.72
CA LYS A 180 -20.50 -42.60 -21.36
C LYS A 180 -22.05 -42.78 -21.25
N LEU A 181 -22.77 -41.71 -21.50
CA LEU A 181 -24.24 -41.72 -21.63
C LEU A 181 -24.63 -41.68 -23.10
#